data_e49199f9945d13766377a6e4293442fa
#
_entry.id   e49199f9945d13766377a6e4293442fa
#
_cell.length_a   1.000
_cell.length_b   1.000
_cell.length_c   1.000
_cell.angle_alpha   90.00
_cell.angle_beta   90.00
_cell.angle_gamma   90.00
#
_symmetry.space_group_name_H-M   'P 1'
#
loop_
_entity.id
_entity.type
_entity.pdbx_description
1 polymer ?
#
loop_
_entity_poly.entity_id
_entity_poly.type
_entity_poly.pdbx_seq_one_letter_code
_entity_poly.pdbx_strand_id
1 'polypeptide(L)'
;MNRFSDKELGIIEKYCGSEWRKRVQAVQKMQNNDSVKIVNTGMVSSGKSSLYNILINSDKKEFFPTGAARTTVKANFYNYKNISYIDTPGIDVRSEDDFLAFDTIMGADIIMMIHNIRTGPLNKSEVEWLEKITRSMSNVDMCKARIIFVISWKDTREKEEDYPILVKNVKEQVFNVIGDEI
;
A
#
# COMPACT_ATOMS: atom_id res chain seq x y z
N MET A 1 -10.55 -26.41 -2.06
CA MET A 1 -11.47 -26.84 -3.14
C MET A 1 -10.86 -26.35 -4.45
N ASN A 2 -10.38 -27.26 -5.31
CA ASN A 2 -9.82 -26.85 -6.62
C ASN A 2 -10.92 -26.20 -7.45
N ARG A 3 -10.78 -24.93 -7.80
CA ARG A 3 -11.75 -24.18 -8.63
C ARG A 3 -11.77 -24.63 -10.10
N PHE A 4 -10.77 -25.39 -10.54
CA PHE A 4 -10.64 -25.85 -11.92
C PHE A 4 -10.58 -27.37 -11.95
N SER A 5 -11.30 -27.97 -12.88
CA SER A 5 -11.22 -29.40 -13.20
C SER A 5 -9.89 -29.71 -13.91
N ASP A 6 -9.45 -30.97 -13.88
CA ASP A 6 -8.22 -31.40 -14.57
C ASP A 6 -8.26 -31.12 -16.07
N LYS A 7 -9.45 -31.14 -16.67
CA LYS A 7 -9.66 -30.79 -18.09
C LYS A 7 -9.42 -29.31 -18.37
N GLU A 8 -9.91 -28.42 -17.49
CA GLU A 8 -9.67 -26.97 -17.60
C GLU A 8 -8.21 -26.64 -17.36
N LEU A 9 -7.58 -27.30 -16.40
CA LEU A 9 -6.15 -27.16 -16.13
C LEU A 9 -5.30 -27.59 -17.35
N GLY A 10 -5.68 -28.67 -18.02
CA GLY A 10 -4.99 -29.14 -19.24
C GLY A 10 -5.13 -28.17 -20.41
N ILE A 11 -6.29 -27.52 -20.57
CA ILE A 11 -6.49 -26.49 -21.60
C ILE A 11 -5.63 -25.28 -21.32
N ILE A 12 -5.60 -24.79 -20.09
CA ILE A 12 -4.79 -23.62 -19.69
C ILE A 12 -3.28 -23.91 -19.92
N GLU A 13 -2.82 -25.10 -19.56
CA GLU A 13 -1.42 -25.52 -19.74
C GLU A 13 -1.00 -25.52 -21.22
N LYS A 14 -1.88 -25.97 -22.09
CA LYS A 14 -1.65 -25.99 -23.54
C LYS A 14 -1.41 -24.60 -24.13
N TYR A 15 -2.10 -23.56 -23.62
CA TYR A 15 -2.06 -22.21 -24.17
C TYR A 15 -1.15 -21.24 -23.40
N CYS A 16 -0.90 -21.50 -22.11
CA CYS A 16 -0.14 -20.59 -21.23
C CYS A 16 1.25 -21.12 -20.82
N GLY A 17 1.62 -22.33 -21.25
CA GLY A 17 2.89 -22.95 -20.87
C GLY A 17 2.93 -23.42 -19.41
N SER A 18 4.04 -24.01 -18.96
CA SER A 18 4.15 -24.61 -17.61
C SER A 18 4.24 -23.60 -16.44
N GLU A 19 4.61 -22.36 -16.71
CA GLU A 19 4.77 -21.31 -15.68
C GLU A 19 3.43 -20.87 -15.05
N TRP A 20 2.30 -21.06 -15.74
CA TRP A 20 0.99 -20.72 -15.22
C TRP A 20 0.64 -21.49 -13.94
N ARG A 21 1.09 -22.75 -13.79
CA ARG A 21 0.84 -23.52 -12.56
C ARG A 21 1.43 -22.88 -11.33
N LYS A 22 2.66 -22.36 -11.44
CA LYS A 22 3.31 -21.64 -10.34
C LYS A 22 2.52 -20.37 -9.98
N ARG A 23 2.03 -19.64 -10.99
CA ARG A 23 1.20 -18.44 -10.78
C ARG A 23 -0.14 -18.78 -10.15
N VAL A 24 -0.84 -19.79 -10.65
CA VAL A 24 -2.12 -20.25 -10.05
C VAL A 24 -1.91 -20.76 -8.62
N GLN A 25 -0.86 -21.55 -8.37
CA GLN A 25 -0.53 -22.00 -7.00
C GLN A 25 -0.18 -20.83 -6.08
N ALA A 26 0.51 -19.81 -6.57
CA ALA A 26 0.78 -18.60 -5.81
C ALA A 26 -0.53 -17.85 -5.47
N VAL A 27 -1.43 -17.70 -6.45
CA VAL A 27 -2.75 -17.08 -6.24
C VAL A 27 -3.61 -17.92 -5.29
N GLN A 28 -3.62 -19.25 -5.43
CA GLN A 28 -4.35 -20.14 -4.52
C GLN A 28 -3.78 -20.11 -3.10
N LYS A 29 -2.45 -20.03 -2.93
CA LYS A 29 -1.82 -19.79 -1.62
C LYS A 29 -2.24 -18.44 -1.03
N MET A 30 -2.37 -17.41 -1.85
CA MET A 30 -2.86 -16.11 -1.42
C MET A 30 -4.34 -16.16 -1.00
N GLN A 31 -5.17 -16.93 -1.73
CA GLN A 31 -6.61 -17.10 -1.42
C GLN A 31 -6.89 -18.03 -0.24
N ASN A 32 -5.98 -18.96 0.07
CA ASN A 32 -6.09 -19.85 1.25
C ASN A 32 -5.53 -19.20 2.53
N ASN A 33 -4.90 -18.03 2.45
CA ASN A 33 -4.58 -17.23 3.62
C ASN A 33 -5.84 -16.42 3.98
N ASP A 34 -6.53 -16.82 5.03
CA ASP A 34 -7.69 -16.10 5.61
C ASP A 34 -7.30 -14.71 6.18
N SER A 35 -6.07 -14.25 5.98
CA SER A 35 -5.59 -12.96 6.46
C SER A 35 -5.69 -11.88 5.39
N VAL A 36 -6.31 -10.77 5.74
CA VAL A 36 -6.34 -9.55 4.92
C VAL A 36 -4.95 -8.91 4.93
N LYS A 37 -4.40 -8.67 3.76
CA LYS A 37 -3.10 -8.01 3.58
C LYS A 37 -3.28 -6.51 3.46
N ILE A 38 -2.70 -5.78 4.40
CA ILE A 38 -2.66 -4.32 4.38
C ILE A 38 -1.22 -3.88 4.18
N VAL A 39 -0.96 -3.15 3.10
CA VAL A 39 0.35 -2.57 2.83
C VAL A 39 0.31 -1.07 3.05
N ASN A 40 1.34 -0.51 3.68
CA ASN A 40 1.53 0.93 3.71
C ASN A 40 2.54 1.38 2.64
N THR A 41 2.36 2.60 2.14
CA THR A 41 3.27 3.27 1.22
C THR A 41 3.25 4.77 1.47
N GLY A 42 4.25 5.48 1.00
CA GLY A 42 4.40 6.93 1.20
C GLY A 42 5.87 7.32 1.37
N MET A 43 6.13 8.62 1.45
CA MET A 43 7.50 9.18 1.57
C MET A 43 8.23 8.68 2.82
N VAL A 44 9.55 8.78 2.82
CA VAL A 44 10.35 8.60 4.05
C VAL A 44 9.84 9.56 5.12
N SER A 45 9.80 9.12 6.37
CA SER A 45 9.31 9.89 7.52
C SER A 45 7.84 10.34 7.43
N SER A 46 7.03 9.70 6.59
CA SER A 46 5.57 9.96 6.57
C SER A 46 4.81 9.32 7.74
N GLY A 47 5.45 8.50 8.56
CA GLY A 47 4.82 7.87 9.73
C GLY A 47 4.25 6.47 9.47
N LYS A 48 4.64 5.80 8.39
CA LYS A 48 4.18 4.44 8.02
C LYS A 48 4.32 3.42 9.15
N SER A 49 5.54 3.20 9.58
CA SER A 49 5.87 2.23 10.64
C SER A 49 5.23 2.61 11.97
N SER A 50 5.21 3.90 12.30
CA SER A 50 4.56 4.42 13.52
C SER A 50 3.06 4.15 13.52
N LEU A 51 2.37 4.37 12.39
CA LEU A 51 0.95 4.09 12.27
C LEU A 51 0.66 2.61 12.49
N TYR A 52 1.44 1.71 11.92
CA TYR A 52 1.27 0.28 12.12
C TYR A 52 1.50 -0.15 13.57
N ASN A 53 2.51 0.39 14.23
CA ASN A 53 2.75 0.13 15.65
C ASN A 53 1.53 0.55 16.51
N ILE A 54 0.88 1.67 16.18
CA ILE A 54 -0.35 2.12 16.84
C ILE A 54 -1.52 1.18 16.55
N LEU A 55 -1.73 0.80 15.28
CA LEU A 55 -2.84 -0.08 14.88
C LEU A 55 -2.76 -1.47 15.51
N ILE A 56 -1.54 -1.97 15.74
CA ILE A 56 -1.30 -3.24 16.41
C ILE A 56 -1.42 -3.11 17.94
N ASN A 57 -1.65 -1.89 18.46
CA ASN A 57 -1.71 -1.59 19.88
C ASN A 57 -0.41 -1.96 20.62
N SER A 58 0.70 -1.57 20.05
CA SER A 58 2.04 -1.94 20.54
C SER A 58 2.62 -0.89 21.51
N ASP A 59 1.83 -0.43 22.49
CA ASP A 59 2.28 0.56 23.48
C ASP A 59 3.57 0.15 24.24
N LYS A 60 3.94 -1.12 24.15
CA LYS A 60 5.09 -1.68 24.86
C LYS A 60 6.14 -2.33 23.98
N LYS A 61 5.88 -2.52 22.68
CA LYS A 61 6.79 -3.21 21.77
C LYS A 61 6.72 -2.60 20.37
N GLU A 62 7.86 -2.18 19.87
CA GLU A 62 8.01 -1.74 18.50
C GLU A 62 8.13 -2.96 17.59
N PHE A 63 7.12 -3.20 16.74
CA PHE A 63 7.13 -4.29 15.75
C PHE A 63 7.78 -3.86 14.46
N PHE A 64 7.56 -2.60 14.08
CA PHE A 64 8.15 -1.99 12.91
C PHE A 64 9.13 -0.91 13.36
N PRO A 65 10.43 -0.97 12.97
CA PRO A 65 11.41 0.03 13.34
C PRO A 65 10.97 1.43 12.90
N THR A 66 11.03 2.40 13.82
CA THR A 66 10.71 3.80 13.56
C THR A 66 11.97 4.67 13.64
N GLY A 67 12.03 5.75 12.88
CA GLY A 67 13.15 6.68 12.94
C GLY A 67 13.15 7.71 11.82
N ALA A 68 13.94 8.77 11.99
CA ALA A 68 14.12 9.82 10.99
C ALA A 68 15.07 9.40 9.85
N ALA A 69 15.85 8.34 10.03
CA ALA A 69 16.66 7.72 9.00
C ALA A 69 15.88 6.62 8.28
N ARG A 70 16.34 6.24 7.09
CA ARG A 70 15.78 5.13 6.31
C ARG A 70 15.92 3.81 7.07
N THR A 71 14.93 3.47 7.89
CA THR A 71 14.95 2.27 8.75
C THR A 71 14.47 1.04 8.02
N THR A 72 13.55 1.19 7.06
CA THR A 72 13.00 0.08 6.27
C THR A 72 13.72 0.02 4.92
N VAL A 73 14.60 -0.97 4.77
CA VAL A 73 15.35 -1.23 3.51
C VAL A 73 14.62 -2.28 2.67
N LYS A 74 13.90 -3.20 3.31
CA LYS A 74 13.06 -4.23 2.68
C LYS A 74 11.70 -4.21 3.32
N ALA A 75 10.67 -4.70 2.62
CA ALA A 75 9.35 -4.85 3.21
C ALA A 75 9.39 -5.74 4.46
N ASN A 76 8.83 -5.24 5.56
CA ASN A 76 8.69 -5.98 6.82
C ASN A 76 7.26 -6.49 6.96
N PHE A 77 7.12 -7.72 7.44
CA PHE A 77 5.83 -8.40 7.56
C PHE A 77 5.55 -8.70 9.03
N TYR A 78 4.32 -8.42 9.45
CA TYR A 78 3.82 -8.80 10.77
C TYR A 78 2.36 -9.25 10.70
N ASN A 79 2.09 -10.46 11.22
CA ASN A 79 0.73 -10.99 11.26
C ASN A 79 0.15 -10.78 12.67
N TYR A 80 -0.98 -10.10 12.73
CA TYR A 80 -1.71 -9.88 13.96
C TYR A 80 -3.20 -10.14 13.73
N LYS A 81 -3.76 -11.09 14.48
CA LYS A 81 -5.11 -11.63 14.23
C LYS A 81 -5.19 -12.13 12.77
N ASN A 82 -6.23 -11.73 12.04
CA ASN A 82 -6.42 -12.11 10.63
C ASN A 82 -5.92 -11.02 9.66
N ILE A 83 -4.97 -10.19 10.09
CA ILE A 83 -4.40 -9.12 9.28
C ILE A 83 -2.89 -9.32 9.15
N SER A 84 -2.42 -9.24 7.91
CA SER A 84 -1.00 -9.21 7.55
C SER A 84 -0.60 -7.77 7.25
N TYR A 85 0.14 -7.15 8.16
CA TYR A 85 0.68 -5.80 8.01
C TYR A 85 2.00 -5.85 7.26
N ILE A 86 2.12 -5.06 6.20
CA ILE A 86 3.29 -5.01 5.33
C ILE A 86 3.82 -3.59 5.31
N ASP A 87 4.95 -3.35 5.96
CA ASP A 87 5.63 -2.05 5.99
C ASP A 87 6.66 -1.96 4.86
N THR A 88 6.50 -1.00 3.96
CA THR A 88 7.39 -0.84 2.80
C THR A 88 8.42 0.28 3.01
N PRO A 89 9.56 0.23 2.29
CA PRO A 89 10.46 1.36 2.19
C PRO A 89 9.75 2.63 1.72
N GLY A 90 10.30 3.79 2.07
CA GLY A 90 9.77 5.07 1.56
C GLY A 90 10.02 5.26 0.06
N ILE A 91 9.15 6.01 -0.60
CA ILE A 91 9.11 6.23 -2.06
C ILE A 91 10.34 7.01 -2.61
N ASP A 92 11.18 7.57 -1.75
CA ASP A 92 12.25 8.51 -2.10
C ASP A 92 13.40 7.92 -2.93
N VAL A 93 13.35 6.66 -3.31
CA VAL A 93 14.53 5.98 -3.83
C VAL A 93 14.30 5.41 -5.21
N ARG A 94 15.01 5.96 -6.16
CA ARG A 94 15.25 5.37 -7.49
C ARG A 94 16.14 4.14 -7.31
N SER A 95 15.58 2.96 -7.12
CA SER A 95 16.36 1.72 -7.05
C SER A 95 15.55 0.54 -7.59
N GLU A 96 16.24 -0.55 -7.92
CA GLU A 96 15.65 -1.84 -8.28
C GLU A 96 14.70 -2.37 -7.20
N ASP A 97 14.87 -1.92 -5.96
CA ASP A 97 13.96 -2.20 -4.83
C ASP A 97 12.53 -1.67 -5.03
N ASP A 98 12.33 -0.64 -5.90
CA ASP A 98 11.01 -0.08 -6.18
C ASP A 98 10.10 -1.05 -6.92
N PHE A 99 10.64 -1.96 -7.75
CA PHE A 99 9.85 -2.99 -8.41
C PHE A 99 9.32 -4.02 -7.42
N LEU A 100 10.17 -4.50 -6.51
CA LEU A 100 9.75 -5.48 -5.49
C LEU A 100 8.75 -4.86 -4.51
N ALA A 101 8.95 -3.60 -4.15
CA ALA A 101 8.01 -2.85 -3.32
C ALA A 101 6.66 -2.68 -4.05
N PHE A 102 6.68 -2.35 -5.33
CA PHE A 102 5.48 -2.18 -6.14
C PHE A 102 4.68 -3.48 -6.29
N ASP A 103 5.33 -4.59 -6.59
CA ASP A 103 4.68 -5.91 -6.67
C ASP A 103 4.04 -6.30 -5.33
N THR A 104 4.70 -5.99 -4.22
CA THR A 104 4.18 -6.21 -2.87
C THR A 104 2.92 -5.38 -2.64
N ILE A 105 2.92 -4.10 -3.07
CA ILE A 105 1.78 -3.19 -2.97
C ILE A 105 0.60 -3.70 -3.81
N MET A 106 0.85 -4.09 -5.05
CA MET A 106 -0.20 -4.57 -5.95
C MET A 106 -0.81 -5.91 -5.50
N GLY A 107 -0.03 -6.73 -4.77
CA GLY A 107 -0.48 -8.00 -4.18
C GLY A 107 -1.26 -7.86 -2.85
N ALA A 108 -1.43 -6.65 -2.30
CA ALA A 108 -2.17 -6.42 -1.07
C ALA A 108 -3.68 -6.24 -1.33
N ASP A 109 -4.51 -6.54 -0.33
CA ASP A 109 -5.96 -6.31 -0.40
C ASP A 109 -6.28 -4.82 -0.17
N ILE A 110 -5.55 -4.18 0.74
CA ILE A 110 -5.70 -2.75 1.07
C ILE A 110 -4.34 -2.06 0.98
N ILE A 111 -4.32 -0.90 0.36
CA ILE A 111 -3.15 -0.04 0.22
C ILE A 111 -3.39 1.23 1.04
N MET A 112 -2.61 1.45 2.07
CA MET A 112 -2.63 2.68 2.87
C MET A 112 -1.54 3.62 2.35
N MET A 113 -1.91 4.67 1.62
CA MET A 113 -0.98 5.72 1.23
C MET A 113 -0.92 6.79 2.30
N ILE A 114 0.26 7.00 2.89
CA ILE A 114 0.45 7.88 4.04
C ILE A 114 1.22 9.12 3.63
N HIS A 115 0.57 10.27 3.75
CA HIS A 115 1.12 11.58 3.48
C HIS A 115 1.39 12.36 4.77
N ASN A 116 2.56 12.98 4.87
CA ASN A 116 2.94 13.84 5.98
C ASN A 116 2.50 15.29 5.71
N ILE A 117 1.42 15.74 6.36
CA ILE A 117 0.86 17.08 6.15
C ILE A 117 1.83 18.23 6.49
N ARG A 118 2.88 17.96 7.26
CA ARG A 118 3.92 18.95 7.59
C ARG A 118 4.74 19.38 6.36
N THR A 119 4.79 18.54 5.34
CA THR A 119 5.54 18.85 4.11
C THR A 119 4.75 19.69 3.10
N GLY A 120 3.50 20.05 3.44
CA GLY A 120 2.61 20.78 2.54
C GLY A 120 1.73 19.86 1.70
N PRO A 121 1.29 20.28 0.51
CA PRO A 121 0.58 19.45 -0.45
C PRO A 121 1.41 18.24 -0.92
N LEU A 122 0.77 17.30 -1.62
CA LEU A 122 1.51 16.19 -2.24
C LEU A 122 2.60 16.73 -3.16
N ASN A 123 3.82 16.23 -2.99
CA ASN A 123 4.89 16.52 -3.90
C ASN A 123 4.78 15.69 -5.19
N LYS A 124 5.59 16.03 -6.17
CA LYS A 124 5.56 15.37 -7.49
C LYS A 124 5.73 13.84 -7.40
N SER A 125 6.65 13.37 -6.57
CA SER A 125 6.93 11.93 -6.44
C SER A 125 5.74 11.18 -5.81
N GLU A 126 5.03 11.80 -4.86
CA GLU A 126 3.82 11.22 -4.27
C GLU A 126 2.68 11.13 -5.29
N VAL A 127 2.49 12.18 -6.10
CA VAL A 127 1.47 12.18 -7.16
C VAL A 127 1.79 11.12 -8.21
N GLU A 128 3.02 11.09 -8.73
CA GLU A 128 3.47 10.09 -9.72
C GLU A 128 3.33 8.65 -9.20
N TRP A 129 3.59 8.44 -7.91
CA TRP A 129 3.45 7.14 -7.27
C TRP A 129 1.98 6.71 -7.16
N LEU A 130 1.13 7.62 -6.72
CA LEU A 130 -0.32 7.36 -6.66
C LEU A 130 -0.88 7.07 -8.05
N GLU A 131 -0.49 7.83 -9.07
CA GLU A 131 -0.84 7.56 -10.46
C GLU A 131 -0.37 6.18 -10.93
N LYS A 132 0.85 5.79 -10.60
CA LYS A 132 1.39 4.47 -10.95
C LYS A 132 0.56 3.35 -10.34
N ILE A 133 0.17 3.47 -9.08
CA ILE A 133 -0.70 2.51 -8.39
C ILE A 133 -2.08 2.46 -9.07
N THR A 134 -2.73 3.60 -9.28
CA THR A 134 -4.07 3.67 -9.84
C THR A 134 -4.15 3.17 -11.28
N ARG A 135 -3.18 3.53 -12.12
CA ARG A 135 -3.08 3.03 -13.51
C ARG A 135 -2.88 1.52 -13.60
N SER A 136 -2.34 0.90 -12.55
CA SER A 136 -2.13 -0.56 -12.50
C SER A 136 -3.36 -1.31 -11.99
N MET A 137 -4.41 -0.61 -11.58
CA MET A 137 -5.70 -1.20 -11.19
C MET A 137 -6.66 -1.25 -12.38
N SER A 138 -7.59 -2.21 -12.37
CA SER A 138 -8.47 -2.49 -13.50
C SER A 138 -9.48 -1.37 -13.78
N ASN A 139 -9.88 -0.64 -12.74
CA ASN A 139 -10.85 0.45 -12.84
C ASN A 139 -10.86 1.33 -11.57
N VAL A 140 -11.61 2.45 -11.62
CA VAL A 140 -11.74 3.42 -10.52
C VAL A 140 -12.36 2.79 -9.27
N ASP A 141 -13.35 1.89 -9.41
CA ASP A 141 -13.98 1.23 -8.27
C ASP A 141 -12.99 0.36 -7.48
N MET A 142 -12.06 -0.28 -8.18
CA MET A 142 -10.96 -1.01 -7.53
C MET A 142 -10.03 -0.07 -6.76
N CYS A 143 -9.74 1.12 -7.29
CA CYS A 143 -8.95 2.11 -6.60
C CYS A 143 -9.63 2.54 -5.30
N LYS A 144 -10.92 2.91 -5.36
CA LYS A 144 -11.73 3.30 -4.20
C LYS A 144 -11.81 2.18 -3.15
N ALA A 145 -12.04 0.94 -3.59
CA ALA A 145 -12.18 -0.19 -2.68
C ALA A 145 -10.88 -0.59 -1.97
N ARG A 146 -9.72 -0.29 -2.56
CA ARG A 146 -8.42 -0.78 -2.07
C ARG A 146 -7.51 0.32 -1.51
N ILE A 147 -7.67 1.58 -1.91
CA ILE A 147 -6.80 2.66 -1.47
C ILE A 147 -7.42 3.40 -0.29
N ILE A 148 -6.69 3.46 0.81
CA ILE A 148 -6.98 4.34 1.95
C ILE A 148 -5.89 5.41 1.99
N PHE A 149 -6.27 6.67 1.78
CA PHE A 149 -5.36 7.79 1.89
C PHE A 149 -5.34 8.32 3.33
N VAL A 150 -4.17 8.36 3.95
CA VAL A 150 -3.98 8.76 5.34
C VAL A 150 -3.16 10.04 5.42
N ILE A 151 -3.72 11.06 6.06
CA ILE A 151 -3.00 12.29 6.42
C ILE A 151 -2.44 12.11 7.83
N SER A 152 -1.12 12.03 7.94
CA SER A 152 -0.39 11.90 9.20
C SER A 152 0.10 13.27 9.72
N TRP A 153 0.58 13.31 10.96
CA TRP A 153 1.10 14.53 11.60
C TRP A 153 0.10 15.67 11.71
N LYS A 154 -1.19 15.35 11.74
CA LYS A 154 -2.28 16.33 11.88
C LYS A 154 -2.12 17.19 13.13
N ASP A 155 -1.83 16.56 14.26
CA ASP A 155 -1.67 17.18 15.58
C ASP A 155 -0.63 18.32 15.61
N THR A 156 0.32 18.30 14.68
CA THR A 156 1.36 19.33 14.59
C THR A 156 0.91 20.58 13.81
N ARG A 157 -0.14 20.48 13.01
CA ARG A 157 -0.59 21.55 12.09
C ARG A 157 -2.06 21.94 12.22
N GLU A 158 -2.89 21.17 12.90
CA GLU A 158 -4.36 21.38 12.93
C GLU A 158 -4.78 22.73 13.54
N LYS A 159 -3.90 23.39 14.29
CA LYS A 159 -4.14 24.71 14.90
C LYS A 159 -3.67 25.87 14.02
N GLU A 160 -3.00 25.61 12.90
CA GLU A 160 -2.54 26.62 11.97
C GLU A 160 -3.69 27.10 11.08
N GLU A 161 -3.74 28.39 10.78
CA GLU A 161 -4.83 29.01 10.00
C GLU A 161 -4.95 28.45 8.59
N ASP A 162 -3.82 28.04 8.00
CA ASP A 162 -3.77 27.49 6.63
C ASP A 162 -4.11 25.99 6.55
N TYR A 163 -4.23 25.29 7.69
CA TYR A 163 -4.47 23.84 7.73
C TYR A 163 -5.71 23.39 6.94
N PRO A 164 -6.89 24.06 7.04
CA PRO A 164 -8.07 23.66 6.27
C PRO A 164 -7.85 23.76 4.75
N ILE A 165 -7.12 24.80 4.32
CA ILE A 165 -6.78 25.03 2.89
C ILE A 165 -5.82 23.93 2.43
N LEU A 166 -4.83 23.61 3.24
CA LEU A 166 -3.85 22.58 2.95
C LEU A 166 -4.52 21.20 2.79
N VAL A 167 -5.39 20.83 3.73
CA VAL A 167 -6.15 19.57 3.64
C VAL A 167 -7.03 19.53 2.39
N LYS A 168 -7.67 20.65 2.03
CA LYS A 168 -8.44 20.76 0.81
C LYS A 168 -7.58 20.53 -0.43
N ASN A 169 -6.42 21.16 -0.52
CA ASN A 169 -5.49 21.00 -1.63
C ASN A 169 -5.02 19.54 -1.78
N VAL A 170 -4.69 18.88 -0.66
CA VAL A 170 -4.31 17.44 -0.67
C VAL A 170 -5.47 16.58 -1.19
N LYS A 171 -6.69 16.82 -0.72
CA LYS A 171 -7.88 16.10 -1.21
C LYS A 171 -8.10 16.29 -2.70
N GLU A 172 -7.99 17.53 -3.21
CA GLU A 172 -8.12 17.83 -4.63
C GLU A 172 -7.05 17.13 -5.47
N GLN A 173 -5.79 17.08 -4.99
CA GLN A 173 -4.72 16.35 -5.68
C GLN A 173 -5.04 14.85 -5.76
N VAL A 174 -5.48 14.24 -4.64
CA VAL A 174 -5.84 12.82 -4.59
C VAL A 174 -7.05 12.54 -5.48
N PHE A 175 -8.08 13.40 -5.43
CA PHE A 175 -9.25 13.32 -6.29
C PHE A 175 -8.88 13.36 -7.78
N ASN A 176 -8.01 14.27 -8.19
CA ASN A 176 -7.58 14.37 -9.59
C ASN A 176 -6.87 13.11 -10.10
N VAL A 177 -6.23 12.34 -9.22
CA VAL A 177 -5.55 11.09 -9.59
C VAL A 177 -6.49 9.89 -9.57
N ILE A 178 -7.33 9.76 -8.54
CA ILE A 178 -8.21 8.59 -8.36
C ILE A 178 -9.54 8.77 -9.11
N GLY A 179 -9.95 10.02 -9.36
CA GLY A 179 -11.17 10.33 -10.10
C GLY A 179 -12.43 10.35 -9.25
N ASP A 180 -12.31 10.53 -7.91
CA ASP A 180 -13.45 10.67 -7.00
C ASP A 180 -13.10 11.29 -5.64
N GLU A 181 -14.11 11.82 -4.93
CA GLU A 181 -13.97 12.27 -3.54
C GLU A 181 -13.69 11.08 -2.61
N ILE A 182 -12.64 11.18 -1.80
CA ILE A 182 -12.25 10.23 -0.76
C ILE A 182 -12.67 10.78 0.60
#